data_363bd7bf61f2545df4f6cde9ed883a94
#
_entry.id   363bd7bf61f2545df4f6cde9ed883a94
#
_cell.length_a   1.000
_cell.length_b   1.000
_cell.length_c   1.000
_cell.angle_alpha   90.00
_cell.angle_beta   90.00
_cell.angle_gamma   90.00
#
_symmetry.space_group_name_H-M   'P 1'
#
loop_
_entity.id
_entity.type
_entity.pdbx_description
1 polymer ?
#
loop_
_entity_poly.entity_id
_entity_poly.type
_entity_poly.pdbx_seq_one_letter_code
_entity_poly.pdbx_strand_id
1 'polypeptide(L)'
;RSLSSAASDVYKRQVIDGLYDGVSTQELDELASETAATLTTKHPDFATLAARIAVSNLHKTTSKSFSSTMKRLYTYVNPKTGENASLLSKEVYGVINKNAALLDSSIIYDRDFSYDYFGFKTLEKSYLLRLDGKVVERPQHMLMRVAIGIHMDDMDLSLIHI
;
A
#
# COMPACT_ATOMS: atom_id res chain seq x y z
N ARG A 1 21.59 5.93 16.85
CA ARG A 1 22.72 5.06 16.46
C ARG A 1 22.31 4.33 15.19
N SER A 2 23.00 4.57 14.08
CA SER A 2 22.76 3.87 12.81
C SER A 2 23.20 2.41 12.90
N LEU A 3 22.64 1.54 12.03
CA LEU A 3 23.11 0.17 11.83
C LEU A 3 24.63 0.14 11.70
N SER A 4 25.29 -0.76 12.44
CA SER A 4 26.73 -0.97 12.25
C SER A 4 26.99 -1.57 10.87
N SER A 5 28.17 -1.31 10.30
CA SER A 5 28.59 -1.88 9.02
C SER A 5 28.46 -3.41 9.01
N ALA A 6 28.85 -4.09 10.09
CA ALA A 6 28.77 -5.54 10.24
C ALA A 6 27.29 -6.06 10.18
N ALA A 7 26.36 -5.37 10.83
CA ALA A 7 24.93 -5.75 10.79
C ALA A 7 24.35 -5.56 9.38
N SER A 8 24.73 -4.48 8.67
CA SER A 8 24.37 -4.26 7.28
C SER A 8 24.90 -5.36 6.35
N ASP A 9 26.11 -5.83 6.57
CA ASP A 9 26.73 -6.88 5.73
C ASP A 9 26.08 -8.26 5.97
N VAL A 10 25.70 -8.57 7.21
CA VAL A 10 24.92 -9.79 7.52
C VAL A 10 23.57 -9.77 6.79
N TYR A 11 22.84 -8.66 6.84
CA TYR A 11 21.57 -8.49 6.14
C TYR A 11 21.73 -8.70 4.61
N LYS A 12 22.72 -8.02 4.01
CA LYS A 12 22.97 -8.15 2.56
C LYS A 12 23.25 -9.59 2.15
N ARG A 13 24.09 -10.32 2.90
CA ARG A 13 24.38 -11.73 2.64
C ARG A 13 23.12 -12.60 2.71
N GLN A 14 22.29 -12.43 3.74
CA GLN A 14 21.06 -13.20 3.87
C GLN A 14 20.09 -12.97 2.71
N VAL A 15 19.99 -11.73 2.20
CA VAL A 15 19.17 -11.44 1.01
C VAL A 15 19.79 -12.11 -0.22
N ILE A 16 21.12 -12.01 -0.41
CA ILE A 16 21.82 -12.62 -1.55
C ILE A 16 21.69 -14.14 -1.55
N ASP A 17 21.82 -14.78 -0.39
CA ASP A 17 21.73 -16.24 -0.23
C ASP A 17 20.30 -16.78 -0.55
N GLY A 18 19.29 -15.92 -0.46
CA GLY A 18 17.91 -16.25 -0.82
C GLY A 18 17.56 -16.04 -2.30
N LEU A 19 18.51 -15.55 -3.12
CA LEU A 19 18.25 -15.30 -4.54
C LEU A 19 18.33 -16.58 -5.37
N TYR A 20 17.51 -16.60 -6.42
CA TYR A 20 17.51 -17.63 -7.45
C TYR A 20 17.40 -17.01 -8.85
N ASP A 21 17.79 -17.73 -9.88
CA ASP A 21 17.71 -17.24 -11.25
C ASP A 21 16.28 -16.97 -11.68
N GLY A 22 16.04 -15.75 -12.21
CA GLY A 22 14.72 -15.33 -12.67
C GLY A 22 13.85 -14.66 -11.61
N VAL A 23 14.38 -14.41 -10.38
CA VAL A 23 13.66 -13.63 -9.35
C VAL A 23 13.27 -12.25 -9.88
N SER A 24 12.01 -11.88 -9.72
CA SER A 24 11.53 -10.55 -10.08
C SER A 24 11.97 -9.50 -9.03
N THR A 25 11.99 -8.22 -9.42
CA THR A 25 12.29 -7.13 -8.48
C THR A 25 11.27 -7.03 -7.34
N GLN A 26 10.03 -7.46 -7.58
CA GLN A 26 8.99 -7.50 -6.54
C GLN A 26 9.27 -8.59 -5.51
N GLU A 27 9.62 -9.79 -5.95
CA GLU A 27 10.00 -10.90 -5.07
C GLU A 27 11.28 -10.59 -4.31
N LEU A 28 12.24 -9.91 -4.95
CA LEU A 28 13.45 -9.43 -4.28
C LEU A 28 13.12 -8.43 -3.16
N ASP A 29 12.27 -7.44 -3.42
CA ASP A 29 11.84 -6.48 -2.41
C ASP A 29 11.08 -7.17 -1.27
N GLU A 30 10.23 -8.17 -1.56
CA GLU A 30 9.53 -8.97 -0.54
C GLU A 30 10.53 -9.73 0.34
N LEU A 31 11.44 -10.49 -0.27
CA LEU A 31 12.51 -11.21 0.45
C LEU A 31 13.35 -10.26 1.30
N ALA A 32 13.72 -9.11 0.77
CA ALA A 32 14.52 -8.11 1.48
C ALA A 32 13.76 -7.53 2.68
N SER A 33 12.46 -7.24 2.54
CA SER A 33 11.65 -6.72 3.63
C SER A 33 11.41 -7.77 4.73
N GLU A 34 11.14 -9.02 4.35
CA GLU A 34 10.97 -10.13 5.29
C GLU A 34 12.27 -10.42 6.05
N THR A 35 13.39 -10.48 5.34
CA THR A 35 14.72 -10.67 5.95
C THR A 35 15.03 -9.55 6.96
N ALA A 36 14.77 -8.29 6.61
CA ALA A 36 14.94 -7.18 7.54
C ALA A 36 14.01 -7.32 8.76
N ALA A 37 12.76 -7.74 8.58
CA ALA A 37 11.81 -7.95 9.67
C ALA A 37 12.29 -9.01 10.67
N THR A 38 12.92 -10.11 10.22
CA THR A 38 13.48 -11.13 11.12
C THR A 38 14.64 -10.63 11.95
N LEU A 39 15.36 -9.62 11.48
CA LEU A 39 16.50 -9.02 12.16
C LEU A 39 16.13 -7.91 13.15
N THR A 40 14.86 -7.59 13.32
CA THR A 40 14.38 -6.55 14.24
C THR A 40 14.84 -6.76 15.69
N THR A 41 14.97 -8.02 16.10
CA THR A 41 15.48 -8.38 17.44
C THR A 41 16.96 -8.04 17.64
N LYS A 42 17.72 -7.89 16.55
CA LYS A 42 19.15 -7.51 16.59
C LYS A 42 19.35 -6.00 16.62
N HIS A 43 18.51 -5.24 15.91
CA HIS A 43 18.56 -3.79 15.91
C HIS A 43 17.22 -3.19 15.45
N PRO A 44 16.68 -2.16 16.14
CA PRO A 44 15.37 -1.57 15.82
C PRO A 44 15.29 -0.93 14.40
N ASP A 45 16.40 -0.46 13.86
CA ASP A 45 16.42 0.12 12.50
C ASP A 45 16.03 -0.88 11.42
N PHE A 46 16.15 -2.18 11.67
CA PHE A 46 15.67 -3.20 10.73
C PHE A 46 14.15 -3.20 10.59
N ALA A 47 13.41 -2.86 11.65
CA ALA A 47 11.95 -2.70 11.56
C ALA A 47 11.58 -1.56 10.61
N THR A 48 12.27 -0.43 10.72
CA THR A 48 12.08 0.71 9.81
C THR A 48 12.49 0.38 8.37
N LEU A 49 13.60 -0.31 8.19
CA LEU A 49 14.05 -0.76 6.87
C LEU A 49 13.03 -1.70 6.22
N ALA A 50 12.56 -2.71 6.96
CA ALA A 50 11.56 -3.66 6.48
C ALA A 50 10.28 -2.95 6.03
N ALA A 51 9.74 -2.04 6.85
CA ALA A 51 8.56 -1.25 6.53
C ALA A 51 8.75 -0.41 5.26
N ARG A 52 9.86 0.30 5.15
CA ARG A 52 10.17 1.15 3.98
C ARG A 52 10.28 0.37 2.69
N ILE A 53 10.92 -0.80 2.71
CA ILE A 53 11.03 -1.67 1.53
C ILE A 53 9.63 -2.17 1.13
N ALA A 54 8.83 -2.67 2.09
CA ALA A 54 7.49 -3.18 1.81
C ALA A 54 6.56 -2.10 1.24
N VAL A 55 6.54 -0.89 1.83
CA VAL A 55 5.76 0.25 1.32
C VAL A 55 6.23 0.65 -0.07
N SER A 56 7.55 0.75 -0.30
CA SER A 56 8.12 1.08 -1.61
C SER A 56 7.71 0.06 -2.67
N ASN A 57 7.71 -1.23 -2.33
CA ASN A 57 7.29 -2.30 -3.24
C ASN A 57 5.81 -2.15 -3.62
N LEU A 58 4.92 -1.88 -2.65
CA LEU A 58 3.51 -1.58 -2.93
C LEU A 58 3.36 -0.35 -3.84
N HIS A 59 4.12 0.72 -3.59
CA HIS A 59 4.07 1.94 -4.41
C HIS A 59 4.52 1.72 -5.85
N LYS A 60 5.48 0.82 -6.11
CA LYS A 60 5.91 0.45 -7.47
C LYS A 60 4.82 -0.27 -8.26
N THR A 61 3.96 -1.02 -7.57
CA THR A 61 2.94 -1.88 -8.18
C THR A 61 1.55 -1.25 -8.25
N THR A 62 1.34 -0.11 -7.59
CA THR A 62 0.05 0.56 -7.47
C THR A 62 0.05 1.96 -8.08
N SER A 63 -1.11 2.39 -8.58
CA SER A 63 -1.28 3.75 -9.11
C SER A 63 -1.08 4.81 -8.01
N LYS A 64 -0.47 5.94 -8.38
CA LYS A 64 -0.38 7.12 -7.51
C LYS A 64 -1.71 7.90 -7.47
N SER A 65 -2.57 7.82 -8.49
CA SER A 65 -3.83 8.56 -8.53
C SER A 65 -4.91 7.80 -7.76
N PHE A 66 -5.45 8.43 -6.72
CA PHE A 66 -6.58 7.94 -5.94
C PHE A 66 -7.83 7.81 -6.82
N SER A 67 -8.19 8.88 -7.54
CA SER A 67 -9.39 8.90 -8.38
C SER A 67 -9.37 7.81 -9.46
N SER A 68 -8.20 7.59 -10.09
CA SER A 68 -8.01 6.51 -11.06
C SER A 68 -8.19 5.12 -10.43
N THR A 69 -7.65 4.91 -9.22
CA THR A 69 -7.82 3.67 -8.48
C THR A 69 -9.29 3.42 -8.14
N MET A 70 -10.00 4.43 -7.64
CA MET A 70 -11.42 4.32 -7.31
C MET A 70 -12.27 4.06 -8.56
N LYS A 71 -11.93 4.66 -9.70
CA LYS A 71 -12.60 4.36 -10.97
C LYS A 71 -12.44 2.89 -11.37
N ARG A 72 -11.22 2.34 -11.24
CA ARG A 72 -10.97 0.91 -11.52
C ARG A 72 -11.78 -0.01 -10.59
N LEU A 73 -11.87 0.33 -9.30
CA LEU A 73 -12.66 -0.44 -8.33
C LEU A 73 -14.17 -0.37 -8.62
N TYR A 74 -14.66 0.78 -9.08
CA TYR A 74 -16.06 0.98 -9.42
C TYR A 74 -16.47 0.29 -10.73
N THR A 75 -15.61 0.34 -11.75
CA THR A 75 -15.91 -0.23 -13.08
C THR A 75 -15.41 -1.67 -13.23
N TYR A 76 -15.04 -2.32 -12.12
CA TYR A 76 -14.51 -3.67 -12.18
C TYR A 76 -15.57 -4.67 -12.65
N VAL A 77 -15.18 -5.47 -13.64
CA VAL A 77 -15.98 -6.59 -14.16
C VAL A 77 -15.27 -7.88 -13.80
N ASN A 78 -16.00 -8.81 -13.22
CA ASN A 78 -15.43 -10.11 -12.87
C ASN A 78 -15.04 -10.87 -14.16
N PRO A 79 -13.76 -11.20 -14.36
CA PRO A 79 -13.31 -11.84 -15.60
C PRO A 79 -13.86 -13.25 -15.82
N LYS A 80 -14.37 -13.91 -14.77
CA LYS A 80 -14.93 -15.26 -14.86
C LYS A 80 -16.41 -15.25 -15.22
N THR A 81 -17.18 -14.28 -14.73
CA THR A 81 -18.63 -14.22 -14.94
C THR A 81 -19.05 -13.19 -15.99
N GLY A 82 -18.17 -12.22 -16.31
CA GLY A 82 -18.49 -11.08 -17.18
C GLY A 82 -19.45 -10.06 -16.54
N GLU A 83 -19.80 -10.22 -15.27
CA GLU A 83 -20.72 -9.34 -14.55
C GLU A 83 -19.99 -8.18 -13.87
N ASN A 84 -20.72 -7.08 -13.70
CA ASN A 84 -20.23 -5.94 -12.92
C ASN A 84 -20.06 -6.37 -11.45
N ALA A 85 -18.86 -6.24 -10.93
CA ALA A 85 -18.50 -6.57 -9.54
C ALA A 85 -17.86 -5.37 -8.85
N SER A 86 -18.50 -4.18 -8.98
CA SER A 86 -18.05 -2.95 -8.33
C SER A 86 -17.80 -3.16 -6.84
N LEU A 87 -16.65 -2.68 -6.37
CA LEU A 87 -16.27 -2.68 -4.94
C LEU A 87 -16.64 -1.36 -4.24
N LEU A 88 -17.24 -0.42 -4.95
CA LEU A 88 -17.71 0.87 -4.43
C LEU A 88 -19.20 1.05 -4.73
N SER A 89 -19.92 1.71 -3.81
CA SER A 89 -21.28 2.13 -4.11
C SER A 89 -21.30 3.26 -5.13
N LYS A 90 -22.44 3.41 -5.83
CA LYS A 90 -22.63 4.49 -6.81
C LYS A 90 -22.53 5.87 -6.16
N GLU A 91 -23.03 6.00 -4.94
CA GLU A 91 -23.05 7.23 -4.17
C GLU A 91 -21.62 7.67 -3.84
N VAL A 92 -20.84 6.79 -3.22
CA VAL A 92 -19.43 7.05 -2.86
C VAL A 92 -18.60 7.38 -4.10
N TYR A 93 -18.76 6.61 -5.18
CA TYR A 93 -18.05 6.91 -6.42
C TYR A 93 -18.47 8.24 -7.03
N GLY A 94 -19.75 8.61 -6.94
CA GLY A 94 -20.26 9.91 -7.39
C GLY A 94 -19.58 11.08 -6.68
N VAL A 95 -19.44 11.00 -5.36
CA VAL A 95 -18.74 12.00 -4.54
C VAL A 95 -17.27 12.10 -4.93
N ILE A 96 -16.59 10.95 -5.07
CA ILE A 96 -15.17 10.89 -5.47
C ILE A 96 -14.97 11.52 -6.86
N ASN A 97 -15.79 11.14 -7.82
CA ASN A 97 -15.65 11.63 -9.19
C ASN A 97 -15.87 13.14 -9.30
N LYS A 98 -16.84 13.69 -8.54
CA LYS A 98 -17.12 15.14 -8.47
C LYS A 98 -15.93 15.93 -7.92
N ASN A 99 -15.19 15.36 -6.94
CA ASN A 99 -14.12 16.02 -6.21
C ASN A 99 -12.71 15.45 -6.55
N ALA A 100 -12.56 14.76 -7.68
CA ALA A 100 -11.36 13.98 -8.00
C ALA A 100 -10.04 14.78 -7.88
N ALA A 101 -9.98 15.99 -8.44
CA ALA A 101 -8.77 16.82 -8.41
C ALA A 101 -8.39 17.25 -6.98
N LEU A 102 -9.38 17.63 -6.16
CA LEU A 102 -9.18 17.99 -4.76
C LEU A 102 -8.65 16.79 -3.98
N LEU A 103 -9.30 15.64 -4.11
CA LEU A 103 -8.93 14.42 -3.39
C LEU A 103 -7.54 13.91 -3.79
N ASP A 104 -7.23 13.88 -5.09
CA ASP A 104 -5.89 13.48 -5.57
C ASP A 104 -4.78 14.40 -5.04
N SER A 105 -5.04 15.72 -4.91
CA SER A 105 -4.05 16.67 -4.41
C SER A 105 -3.90 16.68 -2.89
N SER A 106 -4.90 16.20 -2.14
CA SER A 106 -4.90 16.20 -0.67
C SER A 106 -4.13 15.03 -0.07
N ILE A 107 -3.83 13.99 -0.85
CA ILE A 107 -3.13 12.80 -0.35
C ILE A 107 -1.63 13.05 -0.21
N ILE A 108 -1.11 12.77 0.98
CA ILE A 108 0.31 12.85 1.32
C ILE A 108 0.87 11.42 1.41
N TYR A 109 1.41 10.90 0.30
CA TYR A 109 1.89 9.52 0.21
C TYR A 109 3.07 9.19 1.13
N ASP A 110 3.83 10.19 1.57
CA ASP A 110 4.93 9.99 2.52
C ASP A 110 4.43 9.47 3.88
N ARG A 111 3.16 9.67 4.21
CA ARG A 111 2.55 9.11 5.43
C ARG A 111 2.49 7.58 5.42
N ASP A 112 2.48 6.95 4.25
CA ASP A 112 2.55 5.48 4.15
C ASP A 112 3.85 4.93 4.77
N PHE A 113 4.94 5.69 4.77
CA PHE A 113 6.22 5.31 5.36
C PHE A 113 6.30 5.47 6.88
N SER A 114 5.23 5.93 7.54
CA SER A 114 5.14 6.03 9.00
C SER A 114 4.66 4.74 9.67
N TYR A 115 4.11 3.80 8.92
CA TYR A 115 3.74 2.49 9.45
C TYR A 115 4.97 1.66 9.82
N ASP A 116 4.83 0.84 10.87
CA ASP A 116 5.75 -0.26 11.10
C ASP A 116 5.47 -1.42 10.12
N TYR A 117 6.40 -2.38 10.08
CA TYR A 117 6.28 -3.50 9.13
C TYR A 117 5.02 -4.33 9.35
N PHE A 118 4.69 -4.66 10.61
CA PHE A 118 3.53 -5.50 10.92
C PHE A 118 2.21 -4.78 10.67
N GLY A 119 2.12 -3.51 11.06
CA GLY A 119 0.96 -2.67 10.78
C GLY A 119 0.72 -2.54 9.28
N PHE A 120 1.76 -2.25 8.50
CA PHE A 120 1.66 -2.18 7.06
C PHE A 120 1.24 -3.51 6.42
N LYS A 121 1.86 -4.65 6.81
CA LYS A 121 1.48 -5.97 6.28
C LYS A 121 0.06 -6.38 6.67
N THR A 122 -0.42 -5.94 7.83
CA THR A 122 -1.81 -6.13 8.25
C THR A 122 -2.77 -5.36 7.34
N LEU A 123 -2.47 -4.09 7.04
CA LEU A 123 -3.25 -3.30 6.08
C LEU A 123 -3.26 -3.96 4.70
N GLU A 124 -2.08 -4.33 4.20
CA GLU A 124 -1.92 -4.95 2.88
C GLU A 124 -2.71 -6.26 2.76
N LYS A 125 -2.68 -7.12 3.79
CA LYS A 125 -3.33 -8.43 3.75
C LYS A 125 -4.85 -8.35 3.95
N SER A 126 -5.32 -7.48 4.84
CA SER A 126 -6.69 -7.56 5.36
C SER A 126 -7.59 -6.39 4.97
N TYR A 127 -7.05 -5.23 4.61
CA TYR A 127 -7.84 -4.01 4.42
C TYR A 127 -7.75 -3.40 3.03
N LEU A 128 -6.58 -3.46 2.37
CA LEU A 128 -6.42 -2.90 1.03
C LEU A 128 -7.18 -3.73 0.00
N LEU A 129 -7.97 -3.05 -0.83
CA LEU A 129 -8.78 -3.71 -1.85
C LEU A 129 -7.91 -4.29 -2.96
N ARG A 130 -8.40 -5.43 -3.48
CA ARG A 130 -7.73 -6.23 -4.50
C ARG A 130 -8.62 -6.39 -5.73
N LEU A 131 -7.98 -6.41 -6.89
CA LEU A 131 -8.60 -6.86 -8.13
C LEU A 131 -7.78 -8.03 -8.68
N ASP A 132 -8.43 -9.13 -9.00
CA ASP A 132 -7.81 -10.37 -9.49
C ASP A 132 -6.66 -10.86 -8.59
N GLY A 133 -6.85 -10.76 -7.28
CA GLY A 133 -5.87 -11.17 -6.26
C GLY A 133 -4.74 -10.19 -6.01
N LYS A 134 -4.60 -9.12 -6.82
CA LYS A 134 -3.55 -8.11 -6.67
C LYS A 134 -4.06 -6.89 -5.92
N VAL A 135 -3.28 -6.40 -4.96
CA VAL A 135 -3.57 -5.15 -4.26
C VAL A 135 -3.53 -3.98 -5.25
N VAL A 136 -4.54 -3.12 -5.22
CA VAL A 136 -4.63 -1.94 -6.09
C VAL A 136 -4.69 -0.63 -5.32
N GLU A 137 -4.97 -0.68 -4.02
CA GLU A 137 -4.99 0.48 -3.14
C GLU A 137 -3.65 0.68 -2.43
N ARG A 138 -3.36 1.93 -2.06
CA ARG A 138 -2.35 2.30 -1.06
C ARG A 138 -3.03 2.57 0.28
N PRO A 139 -2.32 2.57 1.43
CA PRO A 139 -2.93 2.89 2.73
C PRO A 139 -3.68 4.22 2.74
N GLN A 140 -3.10 5.29 2.15
CA GLN A 140 -3.78 6.58 2.04
C GLN A 140 -5.04 6.53 1.17
N HIS A 141 -5.09 5.67 0.14
CA HIS A 141 -6.31 5.46 -0.65
C HIS A 141 -7.42 4.83 0.19
N MET A 142 -7.09 3.83 0.97
CA MET A 142 -8.03 3.18 1.88
C MET A 142 -8.61 4.18 2.90
N LEU A 143 -7.75 4.97 3.55
CA LEU A 143 -8.18 5.96 4.53
C LEU A 143 -9.11 7.00 3.90
N MET A 144 -8.73 7.56 2.74
CA MET A 144 -9.56 8.52 2.01
C MET A 144 -10.91 7.91 1.61
N ARG A 145 -10.92 6.69 1.09
CA ARG A 145 -12.16 5.99 0.71
C ARG A 145 -13.09 5.79 1.91
N VAL A 146 -12.54 5.39 3.06
CA VAL A 146 -13.32 5.19 4.28
C VAL A 146 -13.86 6.53 4.81
N ALA A 147 -13.04 7.57 4.85
CA ALA A 147 -13.46 8.91 5.27
C ALA A 147 -14.61 9.44 4.40
N ILE A 148 -14.51 9.33 3.07
CA ILE A 148 -15.59 9.72 2.16
C ILE A 148 -16.84 8.86 2.37
N GLY A 149 -16.67 7.56 2.59
CA GLY A 149 -17.81 6.67 2.86
C GLY A 149 -18.57 7.01 4.15
N ILE A 150 -17.90 7.61 5.14
CA ILE A 150 -18.51 8.04 6.40
C ILE A 150 -19.15 9.44 6.27
N HIS A 151 -18.43 10.38 5.67
CA HIS A 151 -18.79 11.80 5.65
C HIS A 151 -19.50 12.25 4.36
N MET A 152 -19.46 11.42 3.31
CA MET A 152 -20.10 11.66 2.02
C MET A 152 -19.72 13.03 1.42
N ASP A 153 -20.69 13.96 1.29
CA ASP A 153 -20.49 15.27 0.67
C ASP A 153 -19.77 16.29 1.57
N ASP A 154 -19.57 15.98 2.87
CA ASP A 154 -18.81 16.85 3.76
C ASP A 154 -17.32 16.63 3.54
N MET A 155 -16.74 17.37 2.57
CA MET A 155 -15.33 17.26 2.20
C MET A 155 -14.40 17.76 3.30
N ASP A 156 -14.80 18.72 4.10
CA ASP A 156 -13.97 19.25 5.18
C ASP A 156 -13.74 18.17 6.23
N LEU A 157 -14.79 17.46 6.67
CA LEU A 157 -14.67 16.33 7.57
C LEU A 157 -13.91 15.15 6.93
N SER A 158 -14.15 14.84 5.66
CA SER A 158 -13.42 13.78 4.95
C SER A 158 -11.91 14.05 4.92
N LEU A 159 -11.48 15.29 4.71
CA LEU A 159 -10.06 15.67 4.60
C LEU A 159 -9.35 15.77 5.95
N ILE A 160 -10.06 16.01 7.05
CA ILE A 160 -9.47 16.02 8.40
C ILE A 160 -9.00 14.61 8.84
N HIS A 161 -9.67 13.57 8.35
CA HIS A 161 -9.42 12.18 8.78
C HIS A 161 -8.36 11.41 7.98
N ILE A 162 -7.65 12.08 7.08
CA ILE A 162 -6.59 11.46 6.26
C ILE A 162 -5.19 12.00 6.54
#